data_09d5200c16e3e3b11b30fc763e189170
#
_entry.id   09d5200c16e3e3b11b30fc763e189170
#
_cell.length_a   1.000
_cell.length_b   1.000
_cell.length_c   1.000
_cell.angle_alpha   90.00
_cell.angle_beta   90.00
_cell.angle_gamma   90.00
#
_symmetry.space_group_name_H-M   'P 1'
#
loop_
_entity.id
_entity.type
_entity.pdbx_description
1 polymer ?
#
loop_
_entity_poly.entity_id
_entity_poly.type
_entity_poly.pdbx_seq_one_letter_code
_entity_poly.pdbx_strand_id
1 'polypeptide(L)'
;LNTFSVSRLALAFAFGVTLTACSSTPPDQRPSEQRAPGTSARPVLSADEAKNFVPARYFANIDPNAAPWAPSPIRLPEKADFVVGQAGEQGVTHTSIQAAVDAAIARHATARQYIAVLPGTYEGTVYVPAAPGSVTIYGTGEKPLDVKISAALDSEMDANTWRRTVNPSGKYMPGKPAWYMFDNCQNRRNGSVGLMCSAVFWSQNNGLQLQNLTIENSLGDASGEGQHQGVALRTDGDRVQINKVNVLGRQNPFLVTNSDIRNRFTPDRLTRTQVTNSYVEGDVDLVAGRGAVVFDNTEFRVVNTRTQKEGYVFAPATMPNFYYGFLAVNSRFVAAGEGVAQLGRAWDMDASANGYTPGQTANGQVVIRDSVIDAGFNTAQPWGPALGSQRPFTGNTGAQDDKGNIQRDLNDANANRLWEYNNRGLGSKVVAEPKK
;
A
#
# COMPACT_ATOMS: atom_id res chain seq x y z
N LEU A 1 11.72 -9.27 -83.79
CA LEU A 1 13.07 -9.16 -84.45
C LEU A 1 14.12 -9.33 -83.31
N ASN A 2 14.89 -10.45 -83.57
CA ASN A 2 16.28 -10.72 -83.14
C ASN A 2 16.62 -10.67 -81.59
N THR A 3 16.70 -11.87 -81.04
CA THR A 3 17.87 -12.75 -80.81
C THR A 3 19.16 -12.05 -80.38
N PHE A 4 19.68 -12.43 -79.22
CA PHE A 4 20.98 -13.11 -79.09
C PHE A 4 21.20 -13.64 -77.66
N SER A 5 21.43 -14.90 -77.59
CA SER A 5 21.94 -15.70 -76.46
C SER A 5 23.46 -15.48 -76.35
N VAL A 6 23.98 -15.35 -75.13
CA VAL A 6 25.35 -15.77 -74.80
C VAL A 6 25.41 -16.33 -73.37
N SER A 7 25.66 -17.61 -73.29
CA SER A 7 26.15 -18.32 -72.13
C SER A 7 27.54 -17.84 -71.70
N ARG A 8 27.80 -17.68 -70.43
CA ARG A 8 29.15 -17.87 -69.85
C ARG A 8 29.09 -18.43 -68.42
N LEU A 9 29.77 -19.45 -68.32
CA LEU A 9 30.31 -20.31 -67.30
C LEU A 9 30.55 -19.71 -65.89
N ALA A 10 30.19 -20.53 -64.93
CA ALA A 10 30.39 -20.36 -63.48
C ALA A 10 31.85 -20.38 -63.06
N LEU A 11 32.15 -19.69 -62.04
CA LEU A 11 33.21 -20.03 -61.12
C LEU A 11 32.68 -19.88 -59.67
N ALA A 12 32.51 -20.99 -58.99
CA ALA A 12 32.11 -21.05 -57.58
C ALA A 12 33.32 -20.70 -56.72
N PHE A 13 33.21 -19.58 -55.97
CA PHE A 13 34.06 -19.35 -54.81
C PHE A 13 33.21 -19.60 -53.58
N ALA A 14 33.52 -20.69 -52.87
CA ALA A 14 33.01 -20.98 -51.57
C ALA A 14 33.72 -20.08 -50.56
N PHE A 15 33.07 -19.00 -50.13
CA PHE A 15 33.44 -18.27 -48.89
C PHE A 15 32.71 -18.95 -47.74
N GLY A 16 33.47 -19.68 -46.96
CA GLY A 16 33.02 -20.16 -45.65
C GLY A 16 32.84 -18.95 -44.71
N VAL A 17 31.58 -18.54 -44.53
CA VAL A 17 31.22 -17.60 -43.43
C VAL A 17 31.09 -18.45 -42.17
N THR A 18 32.11 -18.43 -41.33
CA THR A 18 31.99 -18.86 -39.94
C THR A 18 31.05 -17.88 -39.24
N LEU A 19 29.80 -18.28 -39.06
CA LEU A 19 28.86 -17.63 -38.19
C LEU A 19 29.37 -17.84 -36.75
N THR A 20 30.11 -16.86 -36.23
CA THR A 20 30.29 -16.70 -34.81
C THR A 20 28.92 -16.33 -34.25
N ALA A 21 28.21 -17.30 -33.70
CA ALA A 21 27.03 -17.07 -32.93
C ALA A 21 27.44 -16.26 -31.68
N CYS A 22 27.25 -14.94 -31.73
CA CYS A 22 27.17 -14.14 -30.51
C CYS A 22 25.92 -14.61 -29.80
N SER A 23 26.09 -15.52 -28.85
CA SER A 23 25.05 -15.83 -27.87
C SER A 23 24.90 -14.60 -27.00
N SER A 24 23.96 -13.74 -27.37
CA SER A 24 23.47 -12.71 -26.48
C SER A 24 22.66 -13.44 -25.40
N THR A 25 23.29 -13.77 -24.30
CA THR A 25 22.61 -14.13 -23.06
C THR A 25 21.68 -12.98 -22.72
N PRO A 26 20.38 -13.25 -22.49
CA PRO A 26 19.46 -12.19 -22.07
C PRO A 26 20.02 -11.49 -20.83
N PRO A 27 19.85 -10.17 -20.68
CA PRO A 27 20.42 -9.42 -19.55
C PRO A 27 19.89 -9.83 -18.16
N ASP A 28 18.95 -10.78 -18.09
CA ASP A 28 18.33 -11.26 -16.86
C ASP A 28 18.97 -12.52 -16.23
N GLN A 29 20.00 -13.12 -16.85
CA GLN A 29 20.71 -14.27 -16.30
C GLN A 29 22.15 -13.95 -15.90
N ARG A 30 22.42 -12.77 -15.38
CA ARG A 30 23.62 -12.62 -14.59
C ARG A 30 23.44 -13.33 -13.25
N PRO A 31 24.36 -14.22 -12.83
CA PRO A 31 24.37 -14.72 -11.48
C PRO A 31 24.21 -13.54 -10.53
N SER A 32 23.52 -13.73 -9.43
CA SER A 32 23.41 -12.76 -8.33
C SER A 32 24.77 -12.56 -7.67
N GLU A 33 25.74 -12.10 -8.44
CA GLU A 33 27.05 -11.71 -7.95
C GLU A 33 26.84 -10.59 -6.98
N GLN A 34 27.01 -10.93 -5.69
CA GLN A 34 27.48 -10.05 -4.61
C GLN A 34 27.27 -8.57 -4.90
N ARG A 35 26.01 -8.14 -4.95
CA ARG A 35 25.76 -6.72 -4.87
C ARG A 35 26.23 -6.29 -3.49
N ALA A 36 27.10 -5.30 -3.46
CA ALA A 36 27.46 -4.64 -2.22
C ALA A 36 26.19 -4.36 -1.40
N PRO A 37 26.24 -4.37 -0.06
CA PRO A 37 25.07 -4.17 0.81
C PRO A 37 24.35 -2.82 0.60
N GLY A 38 24.69 -2.08 -0.42
CA GLY A 38 24.20 -0.76 -0.70
C GLY A 38 25.06 0.32 -0.03
N THR A 39 24.45 1.46 0.23
CA THR A 39 25.07 2.58 0.96
C THR A 39 24.30 2.82 2.27
N SER A 40 24.84 3.64 3.17
CA SER A 40 24.12 4.07 4.39
C SER A 40 22.81 4.80 4.10
N ALA A 41 22.74 5.51 2.96
CA ALA A 41 21.51 6.17 2.50
C ALA A 41 20.58 5.22 1.73
N ARG A 42 21.09 4.09 1.24
CA ARG A 42 20.31 3.11 0.45
C ARG A 42 20.78 1.68 0.76
N PRO A 43 20.43 1.13 1.91
CA PRO A 43 20.82 -0.22 2.29
C PRO A 43 20.06 -1.28 1.48
N VAL A 44 20.77 -2.36 1.10
CA VAL A 44 20.25 -3.45 0.29
C VAL A 44 20.42 -4.77 1.06
N LEU A 45 19.42 -5.63 1.01
CA LEU A 45 19.49 -6.97 1.59
C LEU A 45 20.42 -7.88 0.76
N SER A 46 21.13 -8.77 1.42
CA SER A 46 21.74 -9.92 0.76
C SER A 46 20.69 -10.94 0.33
N ALA A 47 21.07 -11.87 -0.54
CA ALA A 47 20.18 -12.94 -0.97
C ALA A 47 19.69 -13.82 0.20
N ASP A 48 20.54 -14.06 1.21
CA ASP A 48 20.17 -14.85 2.38
C ASP A 48 19.23 -14.09 3.31
N GLU A 49 19.49 -12.81 3.55
CA GLU A 49 18.59 -11.96 4.33
C GLU A 49 17.20 -11.83 3.67
N ALA A 50 17.16 -11.67 2.34
CA ALA A 50 15.93 -11.54 1.59
C ALA A 50 14.99 -12.76 1.70
N LYS A 51 15.49 -13.96 2.04
CA LYS A 51 14.68 -15.15 2.31
C LYS A 51 13.72 -14.98 3.49
N ASN A 52 14.01 -14.06 4.39
CA ASN A 52 13.16 -13.74 5.54
C ASN A 52 12.02 -12.78 5.19
N PHE A 53 12.11 -12.07 4.05
CA PHE A 53 11.12 -11.07 3.65
C PHE A 53 10.33 -11.54 2.43
N VAL A 54 9.49 -12.54 2.66
CA VAL A 54 8.58 -13.13 1.68
C VAL A 54 7.15 -13.12 2.21
N PRO A 55 6.12 -13.07 1.35
CA PRO A 55 4.72 -12.93 1.77
C PRO A 55 4.31 -13.91 2.89
N ALA A 56 4.70 -15.18 2.77
CA ALA A 56 4.36 -16.21 3.76
C ALA A 56 4.87 -15.88 5.17
N ARG A 57 6.01 -15.21 5.30
CA ARG A 57 6.56 -14.80 6.59
C ARG A 57 5.76 -13.67 7.23
N TYR A 58 5.28 -12.71 6.44
CA TYR A 58 4.42 -11.63 6.92
C TYR A 58 3.06 -12.13 7.39
N PHE A 59 2.52 -13.14 6.73
CA PHE A 59 1.24 -13.74 7.09
C PHE A 59 1.36 -14.84 8.15
N ALA A 60 2.53 -15.48 8.25
CA ALA A 60 2.82 -16.41 9.32
C ALA A 60 2.71 -15.68 10.66
N ASN A 61 2.32 -16.41 11.65
CA ASN A 61 2.18 -15.86 12.97
C ASN A 61 3.55 -15.69 13.65
N ILE A 62 3.91 -14.46 13.94
CA ILE A 62 5.02 -14.10 14.82
C ILE A 62 4.50 -13.74 16.21
N ASP A 63 3.23 -13.34 16.31
CA ASP A 63 2.53 -13.16 17.56
C ASP A 63 1.96 -14.52 18.00
N PRO A 64 2.42 -15.10 19.12
CA PRO A 64 1.93 -16.39 19.60
C PRO A 64 0.43 -16.39 19.94
N ASN A 65 -0.19 -15.22 20.04
CA ASN A 65 -1.61 -15.08 20.33
C ASN A 65 -2.50 -14.95 19.06
N ALA A 66 -1.90 -14.76 17.90
CA ALA A 66 -2.64 -14.64 16.65
C ALA A 66 -2.67 -15.99 15.89
N ALA A 67 -3.81 -16.32 15.30
CA ALA A 67 -3.91 -17.51 14.46
C ALA A 67 -3.05 -17.39 13.19
N PRO A 68 -2.34 -18.45 12.75
CA PRO A 68 -1.67 -18.46 11.45
C PRO A 68 -2.64 -18.09 10.32
N TRP A 69 -2.14 -17.37 9.30
CA TRP A 69 -2.94 -16.99 8.16
C TRP A 69 -2.18 -17.24 6.85
N ALA A 70 -2.80 -17.95 5.95
CA ALA A 70 -2.37 -18.13 4.57
C ALA A 70 -3.52 -17.69 3.67
N PRO A 71 -3.45 -16.47 3.09
CA PRO A 71 -4.55 -15.96 2.29
C PRO A 71 -4.76 -16.80 1.03
N SER A 72 -6.00 -17.21 0.79
CA SER A 72 -6.43 -17.83 -0.46
C SER A 72 -7.02 -16.78 -1.39
N PRO A 73 -7.03 -17.00 -2.71
CA PRO A 73 -7.70 -16.09 -3.65
C PRO A 73 -9.16 -15.84 -3.25
N ILE A 74 -9.60 -14.60 -3.38
CA ILE A 74 -11.00 -14.23 -3.12
C ILE A 74 -11.90 -14.99 -4.07
N ARG A 75 -12.89 -15.67 -3.52
CA ARG A 75 -13.94 -16.38 -4.28
C ARG A 75 -15.26 -15.67 -4.08
N LEU A 76 -15.87 -15.25 -5.16
CA LEU A 76 -17.19 -14.63 -5.14
C LEU A 76 -18.27 -15.70 -5.30
N PRO A 77 -19.42 -15.54 -4.63
CA PRO A 77 -20.55 -16.44 -4.79
C PRO A 77 -21.26 -16.20 -6.12
N GLU A 78 -22.02 -17.17 -6.59
CA GLU A 78 -22.90 -17.01 -7.74
C GLU A 78 -23.96 -15.92 -7.49
N LYS A 79 -24.46 -15.85 -6.26
CA LYS A 79 -25.44 -14.85 -5.83
C LYS A 79 -24.96 -14.16 -4.54
N ALA A 80 -24.89 -12.84 -4.58
CA ALA A 80 -24.58 -12.05 -3.39
C ALA A 80 -25.75 -12.06 -2.37
N ASP A 81 -25.41 -11.85 -1.10
CA ASP A 81 -26.43 -11.65 -0.04
C ASP A 81 -27.16 -10.33 -0.19
N PHE A 82 -26.45 -9.31 -0.67
CA PHE A 82 -26.94 -7.96 -0.90
C PHE A 82 -26.42 -7.42 -2.24
N VAL A 83 -27.27 -6.68 -2.94
CA VAL A 83 -26.93 -6.00 -4.18
C VAL A 83 -27.20 -4.51 -4.01
N VAL A 84 -26.19 -3.71 -4.23
CA VAL A 84 -26.25 -2.24 -4.16
C VAL A 84 -26.28 -1.67 -5.56
N GLY A 85 -27.24 -0.79 -5.83
CA GLY A 85 -27.41 -0.12 -7.12
C GLY A 85 -28.44 1.00 -7.03
N GLN A 86 -28.94 1.45 -8.18
CA GLN A 86 -29.98 2.47 -8.20
C GLN A 86 -31.36 1.87 -7.90
N ALA A 87 -32.23 2.71 -7.36
CA ALA A 87 -33.61 2.29 -7.08
C ALA A 87 -34.32 1.86 -8.38
N GLY A 88 -34.94 0.67 -8.37
CA GLY A 88 -35.63 0.11 -9.51
C GLY A 88 -34.78 -0.75 -10.45
N GLU A 89 -33.48 -0.82 -10.28
CA GLU A 89 -32.66 -1.79 -11.01
C GLU A 89 -32.94 -3.23 -10.56
N GLN A 90 -32.91 -4.14 -11.52
CA GLN A 90 -33.23 -5.55 -11.25
C GLN A 90 -32.24 -6.17 -10.24
N GLY A 91 -32.77 -6.79 -9.21
CA GLY A 91 -31.98 -7.51 -8.20
C GLY A 91 -31.39 -6.60 -7.11
N VAL A 92 -31.52 -5.28 -7.21
CA VAL A 92 -31.04 -4.33 -6.19
C VAL A 92 -31.83 -4.50 -4.90
N THR A 93 -31.11 -4.67 -3.79
CA THR A 93 -31.67 -4.80 -2.44
C THR A 93 -31.49 -3.50 -1.62
N HIS A 94 -30.47 -2.72 -1.93
CA HIS A 94 -30.11 -1.48 -1.22
C HIS A 94 -29.63 -0.41 -2.20
N THR A 95 -29.92 0.83 -1.88
CA THR A 95 -29.48 1.99 -2.70
C THR A 95 -28.22 2.65 -2.19
N SER A 96 -27.67 2.18 -1.06
CA SER A 96 -26.37 2.65 -0.56
C SER A 96 -25.56 1.48 0.00
N ILE A 97 -24.23 1.59 -0.14
CA ILE A 97 -23.29 0.59 0.39
C ILE A 97 -23.38 0.52 1.92
N GLN A 98 -23.51 1.67 2.60
CA GLN A 98 -23.65 1.67 4.06
C GLN A 98 -24.90 0.93 4.55
N ALA A 99 -26.02 1.08 3.87
CA ALA A 99 -27.24 0.37 4.24
C ALA A 99 -27.09 -1.15 4.07
N ALA A 100 -26.42 -1.60 3.02
CA ALA A 100 -26.11 -3.02 2.81
C ALA A 100 -25.13 -3.54 3.88
N VAL A 101 -24.10 -2.77 4.24
CA VAL A 101 -23.18 -3.09 5.34
C VAL A 101 -23.95 -3.22 6.65
N ASP A 102 -24.77 -2.24 7.00
CA ASP A 102 -25.58 -2.27 8.23
C ASP A 102 -26.49 -3.52 8.28
N ALA A 103 -27.11 -3.86 7.15
CA ALA A 103 -27.94 -5.06 7.04
C ALA A 103 -27.13 -6.36 7.19
N ALA A 104 -25.95 -6.43 6.59
CA ALA A 104 -25.05 -7.57 6.71
C ALA A 104 -24.58 -7.78 8.16
N ILE A 105 -24.16 -6.71 8.83
CA ILE A 105 -23.70 -6.77 10.22
C ILE A 105 -24.84 -7.08 11.19
N ALA A 106 -26.03 -6.53 10.96
CA ALA A 106 -27.21 -6.78 11.80
C ALA A 106 -27.70 -8.23 11.76
N ARG A 107 -27.26 -9.03 10.80
CA ARG A 107 -27.54 -10.49 10.80
C ARG A 107 -26.80 -11.22 11.91
N HIS A 108 -25.75 -10.65 12.50
CA HIS A 108 -24.88 -11.31 13.48
C HIS A 108 -24.38 -12.69 13.04
N ALA A 109 -24.32 -12.93 11.73
CA ALA A 109 -23.86 -14.18 11.16
C ALA A 109 -22.35 -14.35 11.38
N THR A 110 -21.93 -15.58 11.67
CA THR A 110 -20.51 -15.95 11.70
C THR A 110 -19.97 -16.23 10.29
N ALA A 111 -20.86 -16.63 9.38
CA ALA A 111 -20.51 -16.81 7.97
C ALA A 111 -20.27 -15.47 7.27
N ARG A 112 -19.37 -15.49 6.27
CA ARG A 112 -19.07 -14.33 5.42
C ARG A 112 -20.34 -13.84 4.71
N GLN A 113 -20.52 -12.54 4.68
CA GLN A 113 -21.58 -11.86 3.95
C GLN A 113 -21.02 -11.17 2.70
N TYR A 114 -21.73 -11.29 1.59
CA TYR A 114 -21.28 -10.79 0.30
C TYR A 114 -22.19 -9.65 -0.19
N ILE A 115 -21.55 -8.50 -0.48
CA ILE A 115 -22.22 -7.30 -0.99
C ILE A 115 -21.70 -7.02 -2.40
N ALA A 116 -22.52 -7.23 -3.40
CA ALA A 116 -22.26 -6.85 -4.78
C ALA A 116 -22.63 -5.39 -4.99
N VAL A 117 -21.78 -4.62 -5.65
CA VAL A 117 -22.01 -3.21 -5.95
C VAL A 117 -22.04 -3.03 -7.47
N LEU A 118 -23.18 -2.59 -8.00
CA LEU A 118 -23.34 -2.32 -9.43
C LEU A 118 -22.53 -1.11 -9.87
N PRO A 119 -22.19 -0.99 -11.16
CA PRO A 119 -21.46 0.17 -11.68
C PRO A 119 -22.13 1.49 -11.31
N GLY A 120 -21.33 2.45 -10.86
CA GLY A 120 -21.80 3.77 -10.44
C GLY A 120 -20.84 4.46 -9.48
N THR A 121 -21.12 5.73 -9.21
CA THR A 121 -20.44 6.53 -8.17
C THR A 121 -21.32 6.61 -6.94
N TYR A 122 -20.76 6.20 -5.82
CA TYR A 122 -21.41 6.15 -4.52
C TYR A 122 -20.80 7.20 -3.60
N GLU A 123 -21.50 8.32 -3.46
CA GLU A 123 -21.03 9.47 -2.69
C GLU A 123 -21.16 9.22 -1.18
N GLY A 124 -20.15 9.67 -0.45
CA GLY A 124 -20.09 9.64 1.01
C GLY A 124 -19.23 8.48 1.56
N THR A 125 -19.27 8.35 2.88
CA THR A 125 -18.44 7.40 3.61
C THR A 125 -19.08 6.02 3.74
N VAL A 126 -18.22 5.00 3.90
CA VAL A 126 -18.62 3.62 4.22
C VAL A 126 -17.83 3.16 5.44
N TYR A 127 -18.52 2.80 6.52
CA TYR A 127 -17.92 2.29 7.74
C TYR A 127 -18.37 0.84 7.99
N VAL A 128 -17.39 -0.05 8.05
CA VAL A 128 -17.61 -1.49 8.28
C VAL A 128 -17.17 -1.85 9.68
N PRO A 129 -18.08 -2.00 10.64
CA PRO A 129 -17.74 -2.27 12.03
C PRO A 129 -17.18 -3.68 12.23
N ALA A 130 -16.56 -3.88 13.40
CA ALA A 130 -16.20 -5.20 13.88
C ALA A 130 -17.46 -6.05 14.05
N ALA A 131 -17.38 -7.32 13.63
CA ALA A 131 -18.50 -8.26 13.70
C ALA A 131 -17.97 -9.69 13.85
N PRO A 132 -18.82 -10.65 14.28
CA PRO A 132 -18.46 -12.06 14.33
C PRO A 132 -18.08 -12.65 12.96
N GLY A 133 -18.80 -12.26 11.91
CA GLY A 133 -18.54 -12.68 10.54
C GLY A 133 -17.82 -11.62 9.71
N SER A 134 -17.17 -12.06 8.67
CA SER A 134 -16.44 -11.21 7.73
C SER A 134 -17.34 -10.72 6.60
N VAL A 135 -16.97 -9.58 6.00
CA VAL A 135 -17.70 -8.99 4.88
C VAL A 135 -16.83 -8.96 3.63
N THR A 136 -17.41 -9.28 2.48
CA THR A 136 -16.83 -9.06 1.16
C THR A 136 -17.65 -8.01 0.42
N ILE A 137 -17.01 -6.95 -0.05
CA ILE A 137 -17.63 -5.91 -0.88
C ILE A 137 -16.91 -5.91 -2.24
N TYR A 138 -17.68 -6.07 -3.31
CA TYR A 138 -17.07 -6.15 -4.65
C TYR A 138 -17.88 -5.43 -5.71
N GLY A 139 -17.17 -4.79 -6.63
CA GLY A 139 -17.76 -4.19 -7.82
C GLY A 139 -18.07 -5.25 -8.88
N THR A 140 -19.22 -5.15 -9.52
CA THR A 140 -19.66 -6.06 -10.60
C THR A 140 -19.28 -5.56 -11.98
N GLY A 141 -18.69 -4.37 -12.11
CA GLY A 141 -18.21 -3.83 -13.37
C GLY A 141 -16.99 -4.61 -13.92
N GLU A 142 -16.59 -4.30 -15.15
CA GLU A 142 -15.46 -4.93 -15.81
C GLU A 142 -14.10 -4.52 -15.19
N LYS A 143 -14.02 -3.28 -14.72
CA LYS A 143 -12.80 -2.69 -14.15
C LYS A 143 -13.09 -1.95 -12.83
N PRO A 144 -12.08 -1.75 -11.99
CA PRO A 144 -12.25 -1.08 -10.69
C PRO A 144 -12.88 0.32 -10.77
N LEU A 145 -12.64 1.06 -11.84
CA LEU A 145 -13.20 2.41 -12.05
C LEU A 145 -14.71 2.43 -12.28
N ASP A 146 -15.32 1.29 -12.62
CA ASP A 146 -16.75 1.22 -12.86
C ASP A 146 -17.57 1.36 -11.56
N VAL A 147 -16.98 1.05 -10.42
CA VAL A 147 -17.58 1.25 -9.09
C VAL A 147 -16.68 2.16 -8.27
N LYS A 148 -17.16 3.37 -7.98
CA LYS A 148 -16.40 4.35 -7.21
C LYS A 148 -17.11 4.77 -5.93
N ILE A 149 -16.42 4.66 -4.79
CA ILE A 149 -16.82 5.22 -3.50
C ILE A 149 -16.01 6.48 -3.29
N SER A 150 -16.66 7.64 -3.09
CA SER A 150 -15.98 8.93 -3.06
C SER A 150 -16.55 9.88 -2.04
N ALA A 151 -15.68 10.60 -1.34
CA ALA A 151 -16.03 11.76 -0.53
C ALA A 151 -14.80 12.67 -0.38
N ALA A 152 -15.02 13.95 -0.16
CA ALA A 152 -13.97 14.93 0.13
C ALA A 152 -13.84 15.11 1.64
N LEU A 153 -12.82 14.53 2.27
CA LEU A 153 -12.58 14.63 3.70
C LEU A 153 -11.14 15.10 3.97
N ASP A 154 -11.02 16.09 4.83
CA ASP A 154 -9.74 16.65 5.26
C ASP A 154 -9.56 16.46 6.77
N SER A 155 -8.38 16.05 7.18
CA SER A 155 -8.00 15.95 8.60
C SER A 155 -8.15 17.28 9.35
N GLU A 156 -8.03 18.41 8.63
CA GLU A 156 -8.18 19.75 9.19
C GLU A 156 -9.63 20.21 9.34
N MET A 157 -10.61 19.43 8.88
CA MET A 157 -12.01 19.75 9.07
C MET A 157 -12.37 19.91 10.55
N ASP A 158 -13.12 20.97 10.87
CA ASP A 158 -13.76 21.06 12.18
C ASP A 158 -14.87 20.01 12.34
N ALA A 159 -15.15 19.63 13.57
CA ALA A 159 -16.10 18.56 13.88
C ALA A 159 -17.53 18.83 13.36
N ASN A 160 -17.97 20.10 13.26
CA ASN A 160 -19.30 20.43 12.76
C ASN A 160 -19.40 20.24 11.25
N THR A 161 -18.40 20.73 10.51
CA THR A 161 -18.30 20.53 9.06
C THR A 161 -18.18 19.06 8.74
N TRP A 162 -17.31 18.34 9.45
CA TRP A 162 -17.15 16.91 9.27
C TRP A 162 -18.45 16.13 9.50
N ARG A 163 -19.20 16.43 10.59
CA ARG A 163 -20.51 15.78 10.84
C ARG A 163 -21.48 15.99 9.70
N ARG A 164 -21.59 17.21 9.18
CA ARG A 164 -22.50 17.52 8.05
C ARG A 164 -22.07 16.80 6.78
N THR A 165 -20.78 16.67 6.52
CA THR A 165 -20.24 16.00 5.33
C THR A 165 -20.39 14.48 5.40
N VAL A 166 -20.10 13.89 6.56
CA VAL A 166 -20.08 12.43 6.74
C VAL A 166 -21.49 11.88 6.97
N ASN A 167 -22.36 12.63 7.65
CA ASN A 167 -23.67 12.14 8.07
C ASN A 167 -24.84 13.11 7.71
N PRO A 168 -24.94 13.56 6.44
CA PRO A 168 -25.91 14.58 6.07
C PRO A 168 -27.37 14.16 6.24
N SER A 169 -27.65 12.86 6.10
CA SER A 169 -29.00 12.29 6.16
C SER A 169 -29.23 11.40 7.37
N GLY A 170 -28.36 11.46 8.39
CA GLY A 170 -28.46 10.61 9.57
C GLY A 170 -28.26 9.11 9.29
N LYS A 171 -27.45 8.75 8.30
CA LYS A 171 -27.15 7.35 8.01
C LYS A 171 -26.45 6.63 9.17
N TYR A 172 -25.65 7.36 9.94
CA TYR A 172 -25.07 6.91 11.21
C TYR A 172 -25.92 7.47 12.36
N MET A 173 -26.65 6.60 13.04
CA MET A 173 -27.49 6.99 14.18
C MET A 173 -27.44 5.93 15.27
N PRO A 174 -27.75 6.29 16.52
CA PRO A 174 -27.81 5.33 17.62
C PRO A 174 -28.63 4.09 17.24
N GLY A 175 -28.12 2.92 17.58
CA GLY A 175 -28.76 1.64 17.25
C GLY A 175 -28.36 1.04 15.89
N LYS A 176 -27.69 1.79 15.02
CA LYS A 176 -27.10 1.24 13.79
C LYS A 176 -25.70 0.65 14.08
N PRO A 177 -25.31 -0.44 13.38
CA PRO A 177 -24.03 -1.11 13.62
C PRO A 177 -22.81 -0.21 13.56
N ALA A 178 -22.74 0.72 12.59
CA ALA A 178 -21.60 1.59 12.39
C ALA A 178 -21.65 2.90 13.24
N TRP A 179 -22.66 3.08 14.09
CA TRP A 179 -22.82 4.28 14.89
C TRP A 179 -21.58 4.61 15.72
N TYR A 180 -21.01 3.62 16.41
CA TYR A 180 -19.88 3.88 17.31
C TYR A 180 -18.63 4.37 16.57
N MET A 181 -18.44 3.98 15.30
CA MET A 181 -17.35 4.46 14.46
C MET A 181 -17.49 5.95 14.16
N PHE A 182 -18.70 6.37 13.78
CA PHE A 182 -19.03 7.78 13.59
C PHE A 182 -18.94 8.55 14.92
N ASP A 183 -19.50 8.02 15.99
CA ASP A 183 -19.54 8.67 17.32
C ASP A 183 -18.13 8.93 17.89
N ASN A 184 -17.20 8.00 17.71
CA ASN A 184 -15.79 8.16 18.09
C ASN A 184 -15.10 9.34 17.40
N CYS A 185 -15.59 9.78 16.24
CA CYS A 185 -15.01 10.88 15.48
C CYS A 185 -15.74 12.20 15.68
N GLN A 186 -17.08 12.18 15.83
CA GLN A 186 -17.88 13.40 15.94
C GLN A 186 -17.61 14.23 17.21
N ASN A 187 -17.07 13.60 18.23
CA ASN A 187 -16.85 14.21 19.55
C ASN A 187 -15.40 14.71 19.74
N ARG A 188 -14.64 14.87 18.65
CA ARG A 188 -13.29 15.45 18.74
C ARG A 188 -13.35 16.89 19.24
N ARG A 189 -12.66 17.15 20.38
CA ARG A 189 -12.75 18.45 21.09
C ARG A 189 -11.69 19.45 20.68
N ASN A 190 -10.65 19.03 19.96
CA ASN A 190 -9.44 19.83 19.73
C ASN A 190 -9.38 20.44 18.30
N GLY A 191 -10.46 21.08 17.86
CA GLY A 191 -10.48 21.84 16.60
C GLY A 191 -10.71 20.95 15.37
N SER A 192 -9.74 20.19 14.92
CA SER A 192 -9.83 19.35 13.72
C SER A 192 -10.10 17.87 14.03
N VAL A 193 -10.69 17.14 13.07
CA VAL A 193 -11.01 15.72 13.24
C VAL A 193 -9.78 14.81 13.18
N GLY A 194 -8.72 15.27 12.53
CA GLY A 194 -7.45 14.57 12.41
C GLY A 194 -7.45 13.41 11.41
N LEU A 195 -6.25 12.91 11.13
CA LEU A 195 -6.00 11.84 10.16
C LEU A 195 -6.93 10.63 10.31
N MET A 196 -7.10 10.15 11.53
CA MET A 196 -7.84 8.91 11.82
C MET A 196 -9.33 8.99 11.51
N CYS A 197 -9.88 10.20 11.40
CA CYS A 197 -11.30 10.45 11.12
C CYS A 197 -11.55 11.03 9.72
N SER A 198 -10.52 11.17 8.88
CA SER A 198 -10.64 11.65 7.50
C SER A 198 -10.87 10.52 6.48
N ALA A 199 -11.18 9.30 6.94
CA ALA A 199 -11.32 8.16 6.04
C ALA A 199 -12.68 8.12 5.34
N VAL A 200 -12.65 7.94 4.02
CA VAL A 200 -13.86 7.70 3.20
C VAL A 200 -14.39 6.30 3.42
N PHE A 201 -13.52 5.29 3.34
CA PHE A 201 -13.84 3.92 3.69
C PHE A 201 -13.04 3.52 4.93
N TRP A 202 -13.73 3.13 5.99
CA TRP A 202 -13.09 2.69 7.23
C TRP A 202 -13.65 1.35 7.68
N SER A 203 -12.77 0.36 7.92
CA SER A 203 -13.17 -0.97 8.39
C SER A 203 -12.41 -1.38 9.64
N GLN A 204 -13.15 -1.93 10.59
CA GLN A 204 -12.64 -2.69 11.75
C GLN A 204 -12.96 -4.19 11.64
N ASN A 205 -13.49 -4.63 10.50
CA ASN A 205 -13.93 -6.00 10.29
C ASN A 205 -12.74 -6.93 10.00
N ASN A 206 -12.57 -7.95 10.82
CA ASN A 206 -11.58 -9.00 10.56
C ASN A 206 -11.99 -9.83 9.35
N GLY A 207 -11.03 -10.11 8.48
CA GLY A 207 -11.27 -10.85 7.25
C GLY A 207 -12.06 -10.08 6.18
N LEU A 208 -12.15 -8.74 6.28
CA LEU A 208 -12.70 -7.92 5.19
C LEU A 208 -12.06 -8.31 3.86
N GLN A 209 -12.88 -8.39 2.82
CA GLN A 209 -12.42 -8.51 1.44
C GLN A 209 -13.00 -7.37 0.60
N LEU A 210 -12.13 -6.71 -0.16
CA LEU A 210 -12.48 -5.70 -1.15
C LEU A 210 -12.00 -6.16 -2.51
N GLN A 211 -12.88 -6.11 -3.52
CA GLN A 211 -12.51 -6.53 -4.87
C GLN A 211 -13.15 -5.67 -5.95
N ASN A 212 -12.35 -5.32 -6.96
CA ASN A 212 -12.79 -4.69 -8.21
C ASN A 212 -13.60 -3.41 -7.99
N LEU A 213 -13.05 -2.46 -7.23
CA LEU A 213 -13.67 -1.15 -6.98
C LEU A 213 -12.63 -0.06 -6.75
N THR A 214 -13.07 1.18 -6.79
CA THR A 214 -12.26 2.37 -6.53
C THR A 214 -12.75 3.06 -5.26
N ILE A 215 -11.82 3.42 -4.39
CA ILE A 215 -12.08 4.23 -3.20
C ILE A 215 -11.26 5.51 -3.34
N GLU A 216 -11.93 6.65 -3.31
CA GLU A 216 -11.32 7.95 -3.55
C GLU A 216 -11.61 8.92 -2.40
N ASN A 217 -10.57 9.52 -1.84
CA ASN A 217 -10.75 10.77 -1.13
C ASN A 217 -10.61 11.91 -2.14
N SER A 218 -11.72 12.48 -2.55
CA SER A 218 -11.81 13.48 -3.60
C SER A 218 -11.45 14.90 -3.14
N LEU A 219 -10.86 15.06 -1.94
CA LEU A 219 -10.25 16.31 -1.51
C LEU A 219 -9.24 16.81 -2.56
N GLY A 220 -8.43 15.88 -3.09
CA GLY A 220 -7.56 16.11 -4.25
C GLY A 220 -6.66 17.33 -4.09
N ASP A 221 -6.43 18.02 -5.21
CA ASP A 221 -5.56 19.20 -5.26
C ASP A 221 -6.24 20.48 -4.71
N ALA A 222 -7.54 20.43 -4.45
CA ALA A 222 -8.30 21.57 -3.91
C ALA A 222 -7.84 21.99 -2.51
N SER A 223 -7.19 21.11 -1.78
CA SER A 223 -6.61 21.43 -0.47
C SER A 223 -5.43 22.41 -0.54
N GLY A 224 -4.73 22.46 -1.68
CA GLY A 224 -3.53 23.28 -1.82
C GLY A 224 -2.33 22.72 -1.04
N GLU A 225 -1.43 23.61 -0.64
CA GLU A 225 -0.27 23.29 0.19
C GLU A 225 -0.67 23.05 1.66
N GLY A 226 0.14 22.26 2.35
CA GLY A 226 0.02 22.04 3.80
C GLY A 226 -0.29 20.59 4.18
N GLN A 227 -0.63 20.40 5.46
CA GLN A 227 -0.90 19.11 6.09
C GLN A 227 -2.36 18.67 5.88
N HIS A 228 -2.81 18.66 4.64
CA HIS A 228 -4.16 18.23 4.29
C HIS A 228 -4.21 16.74 4.05
N GLN A 229 -4.28 15.97 5.13
CA GLN A 229 -4.40 14.52 5.07
C GLN A 229 -5.82 14.11 4.74
N GLY A 230 -5.97 13.26 3.73
CA GLY A 230 -7.28 12.79 3.27
C GLY A 230 -7.24 11.30 2.96
N VAL A 231 -7.67 10.48 3.92
CA VAL A 231 -7.64 9.02 3.79
C VAL A 231 -8.76 8.55 2.88
N ALA A 232 -8.42 7.81 1.82
CA ALA A 232 -9.41 7.11 1.03
C ALA A 232 -9.83 5.81 1.72
N LEU A 233 -8.85 4.93 2.02
CA LEU A 233 -9.09 3.64 2.65
C LEU A 233 -8.34 3.52 3.98
N ARG A 234 -9.07 3.17 5.04
CA ARG A 234 -8.51 2.80 6.35
C ARG A 234 -8.97 1.42 6.77
N THR A 235 -8.03 0.58 7.18
CA THR A 235 -8.30 -0.75 7.73
C THR A 235 -7.65 -0.94 9.09
N ASP A 236 -8.41 -1.46 10.05
CA ASP A 236 -7.97 -1.82 11.40
C ASP A 236 -8.17 -3.32 11.69
N GLY A 237 -8.77 -4.06 10.78
CA GLY A 237 -9.02 -5.49 10.92
C GLY A 237 -7.78 -6.34 10.62
N ASP A 238 -7.74 -7.55 11.18
CA ASP A 238 -6.77 -8.58 10.82
C ASP A 238 -7.28 -9.44 9.64
N ARG A 239 -6.37 -9.98 8.83
CA ARG A 239 -6.65 -10.86 7.69
C ARG A 239 -7.49 -10.21 6.60
N VAL A 240 -7.18 -8.96 6.30
CA VAL A 240 -7.83 -8.19 5.24
C VAL A 240 -7.24 -8.55 3.88
N GLN A 241 -8.09 -8.73 2.87
CA GLN A 241 -7.69 -8.96 1.48
C GLN A 241 -8.26 -7.88 0.58
N ILE A 242 -7.40 -7.31 -0.25
CA ILE A 242 -7.72 -6.25 -1.21
C ILE A 242 -7.19 -6.70 -2.57
N ASN A 243 -8.08 -6.84 -3.55
CA ASN A 243 -7.70 -7.31 -4.87
C ASN A 243 -8.37 -6.48 -5.97
N LYS A 244 -7.58 -5.99 -6.93
CA LYS A 244 -8.07 -5.12 -8.00
C LYS A 244 -8.82 -3.89 -7.46
N VAL A 245 -8.20 -3.17 -6.53
CA VAL A 245 -8.77 -1.96 -5.92
C VAL A 245 -7.88 -0.78 -6.24
N ASN A 246 -8.49 0.33 -6.66
CA ASN A 246 -7.81 1.61 -6.75
C ASN A 246 -8.06 2.41 -5.46
N VAL A 247 -6.98 2.87 -4.84
CA VAL A 247 -7.01 3.76 -3.67
C VAL A 247 -6.46 5.11 -4.09
N LEU A 248 -7.31 6.11 -4.18
CA LEU A 248 -6.98 7.41 -4.75
C LEU A 248 -7.10 8.53 -3.72
N GLY A 249 -6.09 9.37 -3.66
CA GLY A 249 -6.09 10.55 -2.80
C GLY A 249 -4.84 11.40 -3.03
N ARG A 250 -4.46 12.15 -2.01
CA ARG A 250 -3.20 12.90 -2.00
C ARG A 250 -2.36 12.50 -0.80
N GLN A 251 -2.45 13.18 0.31
CA GLN A 251 -1.69 12.81 1.50
C GLN A 251 -2.41 11.71 2.30
N ASN A 252 -1.71 10.59 2.56
CA ASN A 252 -2.17 9.42 3.31
C ASN A 252 -3.41 8.72 2.72
N PRO A 253 -3.51 8.45 1.41
CA PRO A 253 -4.71 7.82 0.84
C PRO A 253 -5.01 6.44 1.42
N PHE A 254 -4.00 5.67 1.84
CA PHE A 254 -4.19 4.34 2.42
C PHE A 254 -3.57 4.23 3.82
N LEU A 255 -4.42 4.02 4.82
CA LEU A 255 -4.02 3.90 6.21
C LEU A 255 -4.32 2.49 6.74
N VAL A 256 -3.29 1.74 7.11
CA VAL A 256 -3.42 0.41 7.70
C VAL A 256 -2.99 0.48 9.17
N THR A 257 -3.96 0.38 10.07
CA THR A 257 -3.71 0.55 11.49
C THR A 257 -4.22 -0.64 12.31
N ASN A 258 -4.25 -0.49 13.61
CA ASN A 258 -4.65 -1.54 14.54
C ASN A 258 -5.52 -1.01 15.68
N SER A 259 -6.33 0.01 15.38
CA SER A 259 -7.15 0.64 16.42
C SER A 259 -8.26 -0.27 16.92
N ASP A 260 -8.57 -0.11 18.20
CA ASP A 260 -9.71 -0.75 18.85
C ASP A 260 -11.06 -0.10 18.46
N ILE A 261 -12.16 -0.62 19.00
CA ILE A 261 -13.50 -0.08 18.75
C ILE A 261 -13.68 1.36 19.25
N ARG A 262 -12.80 1.86 20.10
CA ARG A 262 -12.78 3.25 20.60
C ARG A 262 -11.86 4.15 19.79
N ASN A 263 -11.42 3.68 18.61
CA ASN A 263 -10.50 4.41 17.75
C ASN A 263 -9.17 4.77 18.42
N ARG A 264 -8.64 3.86 19.24
CA ARG A 264 -7.35 4.01 19.92
C ARG A 264 -6.39 2.95 19.40
N PHE A 265 -5.13 3.33 19.18
CA PHE A 265 -4.10 2.38 18.83
C PHE A 265 -3.92 1.31 19.91
N THR A 266 -3.75 0.08 19.46
CA THR A 266 -3.51 -1.09 20.30
C THR A 266 -2.10 -1.61 20.03
N PRO A 267 -1.08 -1.27 20.85
CA PRO A 267 0.33 -1.52 20.54
C PRO A 267 0.65 -2.98 20.25
N ASP A 268 -0.01 -3.91 20.93
CA ASP A 268 0.29 -5.34 20.85
C ASP A 268 -0.65 -6.10 19.90
N ARG A 269 -1.52 -5.41 19.17
CA ARG A 269 -2.44 -6.04 18.24
C ARG A 269 -1.82 -6.11 16.84
N LEU A 270 -1.63 -7.32 16.34
CA LEU A 270 -1.24 -7.56 14.95
C LEU A 270 -2.45 -7.41 14.03
N THR A 271 -2.27 -6.66 12.94
CA THR A 271 -3.19 -6.63 11.80
C THR A 271 -2.42 -6.98 10.53
N ARG A 272 -2.95 -7.91 9.75
CA ARG A 272 -2.33 -8.41 8.52
C ARG A 272 -3.22 -8.10 7.33
N THR A 273 -2.64 -7.54 6.29
CA THR A 273 -3.35 -7.17 5.07
C THR A 273 -2.60 -7.68 3.84
N GLN A 274 -3.31 -8.31 2.93
CA GLN A 274 -2.84 -8.64 1.60
C GLN A 274 -3.47 -7.70 0.58
N VAL A 275 -2.64 -7.08 -0.26
CA VAL A 275 -3.06 -6.23 -1.38
C VAL A 275 -2.50 -6.81 -2.66
N THR A 276 -3.35 -7.12 -3.63
CA THR A 276 -2.93 -7.73 -4.90
C THR A 276 -3.54 -7.00 -6.09
N ASN A 277 -2.81 -6.91 -7.20
CA ASN A 277 -3.29 -6.38 -8.49
C ASN A 277 -3.97 -5.01 -8.36
N SER A 278 -3.46 -4.15 -7.49
CA SER A 278 -4.12 -2.92 -7.07
C SER A 278 -3.32 -1.68 -7.46
N TYR A 279 -3.91 -0.52 -7.27
CA TYR A 279 -3.32 0.77 -7.61
C TYR A 279 -3.49 1.75 -6.45
N VAL A 280 -2.41 2.42 -6.06
CA VAL A 280 -2.42 3.43 -5.00
C VAL A 280 -1.83 4.72 -5.56
N GLU A 281 -2.59 5.81 -5.50
CA GLU A 281 -2.17 7.13 -5.97
C GLU A 281 -2.26 8.17 -4.86
N GLY A 282 -1.22 8.99 -4.77
CA GLY A 282 -1.15 10.11 -3.84
C GLY A 282 0.13 10.90 -4.03
N ASP A 283 0.45 11.77 -3.10
CA ASP A 283 1.68 12.56 -3.13
C ASP A 283 2.57 12.32 -1.90
N VAL A 284 2.03 12.28 -0.70
CA VAL A 284 2.82 12.13 0.53
C VAL A 284 2.29 10.97 1.36
N ASP A 285 3.21 10.06 1.76
CA ASP A 285 2.93 8.93 2.64
C ASP A 285 1.72 8.10 2.12
N LEU A 286 1.83 7.63 0.86
CA LEU A 286 0.71 6.95 0.18
C LEU A 286 0.13 5.81 1.00
N VAL A 287 1.00 5.06 1.68
CA VAL A 287 0.60 4.00 2.60
C VAL A 287 1.27 4.25 3.95
N ALA A 288 0.47 4.40 4.98
CA ALA A 288 0.96 4.64 6.33
C ALA A 288 0.31 3.72 7.36
N GLY A 289 0.93 3.57 8.53
CA GLY A 289 0.33 2.90 9.69
C GLY A 289 1.12 1.75 10.29
N ARG A 290 0.45 0.97 11.14
CA ARG A 290 1.05 -0.03 12.04
C ARG A 290 0.89 -1.49 11.58
N GLY A 291 0.05 -1.76 10.58
CA GLY A 291 -0.22 -3.13 10.12
C GLY A 291 0.97 -3.81 9.43
N ALA A 292 0.95 -5.12 9.39
CA ALA A 292 1.78 -5.91 8.50
C ALA A 292 1.07 -6.05 7.14
N VAL A 293 1.65 -5.47 6.09
CA VAL A 293 1.00 -5.40 4.77
C VAL A 293 1.90 -5.99 3.69
N VAL A 294 1.34 -6.85 2.87
CA VAL A 294 2.00 -7.36 1.67
C VAL A 294 1.29 -6.84 0.44
N PHE A 295 2.02 -6.10 -0.37
CA PHE A 295 1.61 -5.68 -1.71
C PHE A 295 2.27 -6.59 -2.74
N ASP A 296 1.46 -7.22 -3.59
CA ASP A 296 1.94 -8.05 -4.69
C ASP A 296 1.29 -7.57 -5.99
N ASN A 297 2.09 -7.31 -7.01
CA ASN A 297 1.63 -6.78 -8.30
C ASN A 297 0.76 -5.51 -8.13
N THR A 298 1.26 -4.55 -7.34
CA THR A 298 0.59 -3.28 -7.07
C THR A 298 1.38 -2.12 -7.66
N GLU A 299 0.71 -1.16 -8.29
CA GLU A 299 1.33 0.08 -8.74
C GLU A 299 1.13 1.18 -7.70
N PHE A 300 2.23 1.84 -7.34
CA PHE A 300 2.25 3.04 -6.51
C PHE A 300 2.61 4.23 -7.38
N ARG A 301 1.72 5.22 -7.44
CA ARG A 301 1.93 6.41 -8.24
C ARG A 301 2.00 7.66 -7.37
N VAL A 302 3.19 8.26 -7.34
CA VAL A 302 3.40 9.56 -6.70
C VAL A 302 3.07 10.65 -7.73
N VAL A 303 2.04 11.44 -7.45
CA VAL A 303 1.70 12.62 -8.24
C VAL A 303 2.32 13.87 -7.62
N ASN A 304 2.54 14.90 -8.44
CA ASN A 304 3.11 16.19 -8.02
C ASN A 304 2.23 17.32 -8.56
N THR A 305 0.96 17.30 -8.18
CA THR A 305 -0.06 18.25 -8.63
C THR A 305 -0.30 19.36 -7.62
N ARG A 306 -0.05 19.10 -6.33
CA ARG A 306 0.07 20.16 -5.33
C ARG A 306 1.50 20.69 -5.34
N THR A 307 1.74 21.86 -4.81
CA THR A 307 3.05 22.56 -4.82
C THR A 307 4.11 21.92 -3.93
N GLN A 308 3.92 20.70 -3.46
CA GLN A 308 4.85 19.96 -2.63
C GLN A 308 6.08 19.52 -3.42
N LYS A 309 7.26 19.63 -2.79
CA LYS A 309 8.54 19.36 -3.42
C LYS A 309 8.96 17.90 -3.36
N GLU A 310 8.47 17.14 -2.39
CA GLU A 310 8.89 15.75 -2.16
C GLU A 310 7.68 14.86 -1.94
N GLY A 311 7.63 13.74 -2.67
CA GLY A 311 6.64 12.70 -2.51
C GLY A 311 7.21 11.48 -1.78
N TYR A 312 6.37 10.77 -1.01
CA TYR A 312 6.76 9.56 -0.29
C TYR A 312 5.74 8.46 -0.51
N VAL A 313 6.20 7.23 -0.77
CA VAL A 313 5.28 6.08 -0.90
C VAL A 313 4.91 5.51 0.46
N PHE A 314 5.88 5.08 1.26
CA PHE A 314 5.62 4.36 2.50
C PHE A 314 5.96 5.19 3.75
N ALA A 315 5.07 5.13 4.75
CA ALA A 315 5.29 5.68 6.09
C ALA A 315 4.84 4.66 7.16
N PRO A 316 5.55 3.52 7.30
CA PRO A 316 5.22 2.54 8.32
C PRO A 316 5.53 3.02 9.74
N ALA A 317 4.68 2.65 10.70
CA ALA A 317 4.87 2.87 12.13
C ALA A 317 4.93 1.52 12.88
N THR A 318 5.75 0.60 12.38
CA THR A 318 5.85 -0.75 12.93
C THR A 318 6.34 -0.71 14.38
N MET A 319 5.57 -1.31 15.29
CA MET A 319 5.93 -1.34 16.71
C MET A 319 7.16 -2.23 16.94
N PRO A 320 7.95 -1.97 17.99
CA PRO A 320 9.19 -2.72 18.28
C PRO A 320 8.99 -4.23 18.49
N ASN A 321 7.83 -4.63 18.98
CA ASN A 321 7.46 -6.04 19.19
C ASN A 321 7.10 -6.78 17.91
N PHE A 322 6.96 -6.07 16.76
CA PHE A 322 6.67 -6.67 15.46
C PHE A 322 7.89 -6.59 14.53
N TYR A 323 8.27 -7.74 13.99
CA TYR A 323 9.37 -7.84 13.04
C TYR A 323 8.98 -7.31 11.65
N TYR A 324 7.73 -7.54 11.21
CA TYR A 324 7.25 -7.26 9.86
C TYR A 324 6.30 -6.05 9.84
N GLY A 325 6.56 -5.13 8.92
CA GLY A 325 5.70 -4.00 8.58
C GLY A 325 5.18 -4.11 7.15
N PHE A 326 5.76 -3.38 6.19
CA PHE A 326 5.32 -3.39 4.80
C PHE A 326 6.28 -4.17 3.90
N LEU A 327 5.72 -4.94 2.99
CA LEU A 327 6.44 -5.65 1.94
C LEU A 327 5.79 -5.32 0.59
N ALA A 328 6.58 -4.84 -0.37
CA ALA A 328 6.17 -4.74 -1.76
C ALA A 328 6.99 -5.71 -2.61
N VAL A 329 6.30 -6.61 -3.31
CA VAL A 329 6.90 -7.58 -4.24
C VAL A 329 6.26 -7.44 -5.62
N ASN A 330 7.01 -7.73 -6.69
CA ASN A 330 6.50 -7.74 -8.06
C ASN A 330 5.72 -6.46 -8.43
N SER A 331 6.03 -5.35 -7.76
CA SER A 331 5.25 -4.12 -7.81
C SER A 331 5.93 -3.05 -8.65
N ARG A 332 5.23 -1.96 -8.91
CA ARG A 332 5.72 -0.87 -9.73
C ARG A 332 5.61 0.45 -9.01
N PHE A 333 6.69 1.22 -9.06
CA PHE A 333 6.80 2.54 -8.46
C PHE A 333 6.98 3.58 -9.56
N VAL A 334 6.04 4.50 -9.68
CA VAL A 334 5.98 5.53 -10.72
C VAL A 334 5.85 6.90 -10.07
N ALA A 335 6.56 7.89 -10.57
CA ALA A 335 6.43 9.26 -10.09
C ALA A 335 6.32 10.28 -11.25
N ALA A 336 5.63 11.39 -10.99
CA ALA A 336 5.29 12.41 -11.98
C ALA A 336 6.43 13.41 -12.27
N GLY A 337 7.68 13.01 -12.09
CA GLY A 337 8.87 13.84 -12.39
C GLY A 337 10.12 13.06 -12.05
N GLU A 338 11.26 13.48 -12.58
CA GLU A 338 12.52 12.80 -12.37
C GLU A 338 13.13 13.15 -11.01
N GLY A 339 13.43 12.13 -10.19
CA GLY A 339 14.11 12.29 -8.89
C GLY A 339 13.32 13.05 -7.82
N VAL A 340 12.00 13.22 -7.99
CA VAL A 340 11.16 14.03 -7.10
C VAL A 340 10.48 13.22 -5.98
N ALA A 341 10.50 11.90 -6.07
CA ALA A 341 9.86 11.03 -5.10
C ALA A 341 10.87 10.20 -4.30
N GLN A 342 10.48 9.79 -3.12
CA GLN A 342 11.20 8.87 -2.26
C GLN A 342 10.37 7.61 -2.01
N LEU A 343 11.02 6.47 -1.79
CA LEU A 343 10.38 5.19 -1.53
C LEU A 343 9.64 5.17 -0.19
N GLY A 344 10.13 5.97 0.77
CA GLY A 344 9.44 6.10 2.03
C GLY A 344 10.29 6.69 3.15
N ARG A 345 9.70 6.69 4.33
CA ARG A 345 10.29 7.13 5.59
C ARG A 345 9.65 6.40 6.75
N ALA A 346 10.36 6.18 7.84
CA ALA A 346 9.74 5.63 9.04
C ALA A 346 8.77 6.66 9.64
N TRP A 347 7.64 6.20 10.16
CA TRP A 347 6.80 7.01 11.02
C TRP A 347 7.08 6.61 12.47
N ASP A 348 7.86 7.45 13.15
CA ASP A 348 8.14 7.33 14.58
C ASP A 348 6.92 7.86 15.35
N MET A 349 5.82 7.12 15.25
CA MET A 349 4.52 7.52 15.79
C MET A 349 4.65 7.75 17.31
N ASP A 350 4.04 8.82 17.79
CA ASP A 350 4.07 9.28 19.20
C ASP A 350 5.44 9.81 19.69
N ALA A 351 6.43 9.91 18.81
CA ALA A 351 7.75 10.43 19.17
C ALA A 351 7.83 11.97 19.25
N SER A 352 6.87 12.69 18.68
CA SER A 352 6.95 14.15 18.51
C SER A 352 7.14 14.95 19.80
N ALA A 353 6.66 14.45 20.95
CA ALA A 353 6.83 15.11 22.25
C ALA A 353 8.09 14.67 23.00
N ASN A 354 8.55 13.42 22.82
CA ASN A 354 9.59 12.79 23.64
C ASN A 354 10.84 12.38 22.82
N GLY A 355 10.83 12.60 21.50
CA GLY A 355 11.86 12.10 20.60
C GLY A 355 11.79 10.58 20.40
N TYR A 356 12.66 10.08 19.52
CA TYR A 356 12.76 8.65 19.24
C TYR A 356 13.53 7.93 20.36
N THR A 357 12.95 6.87 20.88
CA THR A 357 13.59 5.98 21.87
C THR A 357 13.70 4.58 21.28
N PRO A 358 14.93 4.09 20.97
CA PRO A 358 15.16 2.76 20.43
C PRO A 358 14.49 1.67 21.26
N GLY A 359 13.79 0.74 20.58
CA GLY A 359 13.10 -0.37 21.22
C GLY A 359 11.79 -0.02 21.95
N GLN A 360 11.40 1.25 22.00
CA GLN A 360 10.15 1.72 22.61
C GLN A 360 9.25 2.44 21.60
N THR A 361 9.82 3.38 20.87
CA THR A 361 9.10 4.10 19.80
C THR A 361 8.94 3.20 18.57
N ALA A 362 7.85 3.37 17.84
CA ALA A 362 7.68 2.73 16.55
C ALA A 362 8.88 3.01 15.64
N ASN A 363 9.36 1.98 14.96
CA ASN A 363 10.43 2.07 13.95
C ASN A 363 9.97 1.34 12.70
N GLY A 364 9.50 2.08 11.72
CA GLY A 364 8.87 1.54 10.53
C GLY A 364 9.75 0.55 9.78
N GLN A 365 9.17 -0.59 9.39
CA GLN A 365 9.83 -1.61 8.59
C GLN A 365 9.22 -1.68 7.18
N VAL A 366 10.05 -1.59 6.14
CA VAL A 366 9.67 -1.79 4.73
C VAL A 366 10.72 -2.63 4.03
N VAL A 367 10.26 -3.57 3.20
CA VAL A 367 11.08 -4.15 2.14
C VAL A 367 10.40 -3.95 0.80
N ILE A 368 11.12 -3.41 -0.16
CA ILE A 368 10.74 -3.37 -1.58
C ILE A 368 11.64 -4.33 -2.33
N ARG A 369 11.07 -5.35 -2.96
CA ARG A 369 11.84 -6.36 -3.66
C ARG A 369 11.22 -6.82 -4.97
N ASP A 370 12.07 -7.28 -5.87
CA ASP A 370 11.68 -7.85 -7.16
C ASP A 370 10.71 -6.95 -7.95
N SER A 371 10.89 -5.63 -7.80
CA SER A 371 9.97 -4.60 -8.26
C SER A 371 10.62 -3.67 -9.29
N VAL A 372 9.81 -2.86 -9.95
CA VAL A 372 10.28 -1.85 -10.91
C VAL A 372 10.15 -0.48 -10.29
N ILE A 373 11.24 0.29 -10.24
CA ILE A 373 11.28 1.66 -9.74
C ILE A 373 11.72 2.55 -10.89
N ASP A 374 10.87 3.51 -11.28
CA ASP A 374 11.18 4.39 -12.42
C ASP A 374 12.12 5.55 -12.06
N ALA A 375 12.46 6.37 -13.05
CA ALA A 375 13.38 7.51 -12.90
C ALA A 375 12.83 8.63 -12.00
N GLY A 376 11.55 8.62 -11.66
CA GLY A 376 10.94 9.60 -10.78
C GLY A 376 11.41 9.53 -9.33
N PHE A 377 12.08 8.45 -8.95
CA PHE A 377 12.55 8.25 -7.58
C PHE A 377 14.02 8.67 -7.40
N ASN A 378 14.31 9.30 -6.26
CA ASN A 378 15.65 9.68 -5.89
C ASN A 378 16.54 8.44 -5.73
N THR A 379 17.62 8.37 -6.52
CA THR A 379 18.51 7.21 -6.55
C THR A 379 19.53 7.20 -5.42
N ALA A 380 19.96 8.36 -4.97
CA ALA A 380 20.99 8.51 -3.93
C ALA A 380 20.40 8.38 -2.53
N GLN A 381 19.26 8.99 -2.28
CA GLN A 381 18.59 9.05 -0.98
C GLN A 381 17.09 8.73 -1.12
N PRO A 382 16.73 7.46 -1.41
CA PRO A 382 15.32 7.07 -1.61
C PRO A 382 14.52 6.99 -0.30
N TRP A 383 15.18 7.15 0.85
CA TRP A 383 14.57 7.09 2.17
C TRP A 383 14.74 8.43 2.88
N GLY A 384 13.64 8.99 3.34
CA GLY A 384 13.62 10.28 4.00
C GLY A 384 13.77 10.22 5.52
N PRO A 385 13.91 11.40 6.17
CA PRO A 385 13.91 11.51 7.62
C PRO A 385 12.57 11.03 8.19
N ALA A 386 12.61 10.48 9.40
CA ALA A 386 11.42 9.91 10.03
C ALA A 386 10.33 10.95 10.30
N LEU A 387 9.09 10.60 10.02
CA LEU A 387 7.93 11.39 10.38
C LEU A 387 7.72 11.33 11.91
N GLY A 388 7.41 12.45 12.52
CA GLY A 388 7.24 12.60 13.97
C GLY A 388 8.52 13.09 14.64
N SER A 389 9.54 12.28 14.78
CA SER A 389 10.80 12.63 15.44
C SER A 389 11.71 13.53 14.59
N GLN A 390 11.56 13.54 13.28
CA GLN A 390 12.47 14.19 12.32
C GLN A 390 13.91 13.64 12.36
N ARG A 391 14.15 12.46 12.97
CA ARG A 391 15.48 11.86 12.96
C ARG A 391 15.92 11.57 11.53
N PRO A 392 17.20 11.87 11.19
CA PRO A 392 17.74 11.53 9.87
C PRO A 392 17.64 10.02 9.60
N PHE A 393 17.48 9.65 8.31
CA PHE A 393 17.58 8.27 7.93
C PHE A 393 18.96 7.70 8.23
N THR A 394 19.01 6.57 8.89
CA THR A 394 20.23 5.83 9.22
C THR A 394 20.07 4.37 8.78
N GLY A 395 20.69 4.05 7.64
CA GLY A 395 20.69 2.70 7.09
C GLY A 395 21.72 1.81 7.77
N ASN A 396 21.36 0.55 8.05
CA ASN A 396 22.27 -0.45 8.56
C ASN A 396 22.88 -1.23 7.40
N THR A 397 24.12 -0.90 7.02
CA THR A 397 24.87 -1.62 5.97
C THR A 397 25.58 -2.85 6.51
N GLY A 398 25.78 -2.93 7.82
CA GLY A 398 26.49 -4.00 8.49
C GLY A 398 28.00 -4.00 8.25
N ALA A 399 28.68 -4.97 8.83
CA ALA A 399 30.08 -5.29 8.55
C ALA A 399 30.18 -6.45 7.56
N GLN A 400 31.26 -6.51 6.80
CA GLN A 400 31.57 -7.68 5.97
C GLN A 400 32.74 -8.45 6.61
N ASP A 401 32.65 -9.78 6.60
CA ASP A 401 33.75 -10.68 6.95
C ASP A 401 34.74 -10.83 5.77
N ASP A 402 35.83 -11.54 5.97
CA ASP A 402 36.86 -11.78 4.94
C ASP A 402 36.33 -12.56 3.73
N LYS A 403 35.16 -13.17 3.83
CA LYS A 403 34.49 -13.91 2.75
C LYS A 403 33.39 -13.08 2.09
N GLY A 404 33.18 -11.82 2.52
CA GLY A 404 32.15 -10.92 2.00
C GLY A 404 30.74 -11.19 2.57
N ASN A 405 30.59 -12.03 3.61
CA ASN A 405 29.31 -12.20 4.27
C ASN A 405 28.96 -10.98 5.11
N ILE A 406 27.70 -10.57 5.06
CA ILE A 406 27.23 -9.41 5.80
C ILE A 406 26.86 -9.83 7.22
N GLN A 407 27.39 -9.09 8.20
CA GLN A 407 27.13 -9.28 9.63
C GLN A 407 26.34 -8.07 10.13
N ARG A 408 25.02 -8.23 10.32
CA ARG A 408 24.15 -7.18 10.88
C ARG A 408 22.87 -7.75 11.47
N ASP A 409 22.34 -7.05 12.46
CA ASP A 409 20.99 -7.29 12.97
C ASP A 409 20.00 -6.43 12.17
N LEU A 410 19.13 -7.06 11.38
CA LEU A 410 18.10 -6.35 10.58
C LEU A 410 17.00 -5.75 11.45
N ASN A 411 16.95 -6.06 12.74
CA ASN A 411 16.01 -5.51 13.71
C ASN A 411 16.65 -4.51 14.68
N ASP A 412 17.87 -4.05 14.37
CA ASP A 412 18.55 -3.04 15.20
C ASP A 412 17.70 -1.78 15.32
N ALA A 413 17.27 -1.49 16.55
CA ALA A 413 16.42 -0.34 16.84
C ALA A 413 17.15 1.02 16.71
N ASN A 414 18.47 1.03 16.60
CA ASN A 414 19.27 2.26 16.38
C ASN A 414 19.34 2.65 14.89
N ALA A 415 18.98 1.74 13.98
CA ALA A 415 18.94 1.98 12.56
C ALA A 415 17.48 1.96 12.02
N ASN A 416 17.28 2.52 10.84
CA ASN A 416 16.01 2.37 10.13
C ASN A 416 15.91 0.97 9.50
N ARG A 417 14.70 0.38 9.50
CA ARG A 417 14.43 -0.95 8.94
C ARG A 417 13.80 -0.86 7.55
N LEU A 418 14.39 -0.03 6.67
CA LEU A 418 13.90 0.24 5.31
C LEU A 418 14.92 -0.32 4.32
N TRP A 419 14.49 -1.29 3.50
CA TRP A 419 15.37 -2.13 2.71
C TRP A 419 14.90 -2.30 1.28
N GLU A 420 15.85 -2.56 0.39
CA GLU A 420 15.61 -2.96 -0.99
C GLU A 420 16.27 -4.32 -1.27
N TYR A 421 15.70 -5.04 -2.26
CA TYR A 421 16.32 -6.24 -2.79
C TYR A 421 15.89 -6.49 -4.25
N ASN A 422 16.86 -6.76 -5.13
CA ASN A 422 16.63 -7.20 -6.51
C ASN A 422 15.63 -6.34 -7.31
N ASN A 423 15.57 -5.04 -7.06
CA ASN A 423 14.74 -4.12 -7.83
C ASN A 423 15.43 -3.74 -9.15
N ARG A 424 14.65 -3.36 -10.14
CA ARG A 424 15.09 -2.92 -11.47
C ARG A 424 14.46 -1.58 -11.84
N GLY A 425 14.94 -1.00 -12.93
CA GLY A 425 14.52 0.32 -13.41
C GLY A 425 15.51 1.42 -13.03
N LEU A 426 15.30 2.60 -13.59
CA LEU A 426 16.25 3.72 -13.44
C LEU A 426 16.34 4.22 -12.01
N GLY A 427 15.24 4.20 -11.26
CA GLY A 427 15.17 4.60 -9.85
C GLY A 427 15.74 3.57 -8.88
N SER A 428 16.07 2.35 -9.34
CA SER A 428 16.63 1.29 -8.49
C SER A 428 18.16 1.28 -8.39
N LYS A 429 18.86 2.22 -9.04
CA LYS A 429 20.33 2.27 -9.04
C LYS A 429 20.85 2.70 -7.68
N VAL A 430 21.67 1.85 -7.08
CA VAL A 430 22.45 2.23 -5.89
C VAL A 430 23.64 3.05 -6.33
N VAL A 431 23.75 4.25 -5.80
CA VAL A 431 24.89 5.14 -6.04
C VAL A 431 25.95 4.83 -4.99
N ALA A 432 27.20 4.61 -5.43
CA ALA A 432 28.31 4.41 -4.51
C ALA A 432 28.54 5.69 -3.69
N GLU A 433 28.84 5.53 -2.41
CA GLU A 433 29.26 6.68 -1.59
C GLU A 433 30.55 7.27 -2.17
N PRO A 434 30.70 8.61 -2.16
CA PRO A 434 31.97 9.23 -2.50
C PRO A 434 33.07 8.65 -1.59
N LYS A 435 34.17 8.21 -2.17
CA LYS A 435 35.36 7.85 -1.37
C LYS A 435 35.77 9.09 -0.59
N LYS A 436 35.79 9.01 0.73
CA LYS A 436 36.32 10.04 1.60
C LYS A 436 37.83 10.24 1.38
#